data_314aef39601ee6df5a832666bb502b0e
#
_entry.id   314aef39601ee6df5a832666bb502b0e
#
_cell.length_a   1.000
_cell.length_b   1.000
_cell.length_c   1.000
_cell.angle_alpha   90.00
_cell.angle_beta   90.00
_cell.angle_gamma   90.00
#
_symmetry.space_group_name_H-M   'P 1'
#
loop_
_entity.id
_entity.type
_entity.pdbx_description
1 polymer ?
#
loop_
_entity_poly.entity_id
_entity_poly.type
_entity_poly.pdbx_seq_one_letter_code
_entity_poly.pdbx_strand_id
1 'polypeptide(L)'
;MGAALLPLALLVMRDVPASLPGTSESEATDSAPPHGAPRPAIVSRADWRADESMVRERARYTGPASAVFVHHTGHPNGYDCDDVPAMLRALEVEHVKGEGWDDIGYNFVVDRCGTIYEGRAGGIGRPVYGAHTKGFNRNSVGVAALGTYGEGVEVPRALIEGIAKVAAWKLRPGTDPRGTVRLVSTNDESRYDKGEAATFHVVSGHRDSHQTDCPGQALYDLLPVIRDEVARLRRP
;
A
#
# COMPACT_ATOMS: atom_id res chain seq x y z
N MET A 1 -79.16 -18.23 51.92
CA MET A 1 -78.64 -17.81 50.63
C MET A 1 -77.13 -17.62 50.81
N GLY A 2 -76.34 -18.61 50.49
CA GLY A 2 -74.88 -18.58 50.63
C GLY A 2 -74.25 -18.91 49.26
N ALA A 3 -73.60 -17.96 48.71
CA ALA A 3 -72.86 -18.14 47.49
C ALA A 3 -71.45 -18.62 47.80
N ALA A 4 -71.10 -19.78 47.35
CA ALA A 4 -69.74 -20.31 47.41
C ALA A 4 -68.89 -19.79 46.31
N LEU A 5 -67.79 -19.09 46.65
CA LEU A 5 -66.76 -18.70 45.70
C LEU A 5 -65.70 -19.79 45.64
N LEU A 6 -65.53 -20.40 44.48
CA LEU A 6 -64.42 -21.27 44.13
C LEU A 6 -63.17 -20.45 43.72
N PRO A 7 -61.98 -20.76 44.17
CA PRO A 7 -60.79 -20.08 43.71
C PRO A 7 -60.35 -20.62 42.33
N LEU A 8 -60.15 -19.72 41.38
CA LEU A 8 -59.59 -19.98 40.05
C LEU A 8 -58.06 -20.11 40.20
N ALA A 9 -57.56 -21.32 40.05
CA ALA A 9 -56.12 -21.53 39.99
C ALA A 9 -55.57 -21.07 38.61
N LEU A 10 -54.75 -20.03 38.61
CA LEU A 10 -54.04 -19.53 37.47
C LEU A 10 -52.83 -20.42 37.20
N LEU A 11 -52.90 -21.21 36.14
CA LEU A 11 -51.76 -22.01 35.64
C LEU A 11 -50.81 -21.07 34.88
N VAL A 12 -49.69 -20.65 35.47
CA VAL A 12 -48.65 -19.90 34.80
C VAL A 12 -47.82 -20.89 33.96
N MET A 13 -48.07 -20.94 32.67
CA MET A 13 -47.16 -21.60 31.74
C MET A 13 -45.91 -20.74 31.60
N ARG A 14 -44.78 -21.25 32.04
CA ARG A 14 -43.47 -20.68 31.76
C ARG A 14 -43.08 -21.08 30.32
N ASP A 15 -43.14 -20.12 29.42
CA ASP A 15 -42.53 -20.24 28.11
C ASP A 15 -41.02 -20.35 28.29
N VAL A 16 -40.46 -21.49 27.93
CA VAL A 16 -39.03 -21.68 27.76
C VAL A 16 -38.70 -21.12 26.39
N PRO A 17 -37.84 -20.09 26.24
CA PRO A 17 -37.45 -19.65 24.94
C PRO A 17 -36.60 -20.75 24.27
N ALA A 18 -37.05 -21.24 23.12
CA ALA A 18 -36.28 -22.12 22.27
C ALA A 18 -35.05 -21.33 21.81
N SER A 19 -33.88 -21.75 22.26
CA SER A 19 -32.60 -21.26 21.73
C SER A 19 -32.52 -21.65 20.24
N LEU A 20 -32.65 -20.67 19.33
CA LEU A 20 -32.31 -20.82 17.94
C LEU A 20 -30.82 -21.17 17.86
N PRO A 21 -30.42 -22.14 17.00
CA PRO A 21 -29.01 -22.38 16.75
C PRO A 21 -28.42 -21.09 16.18
N GLY A 22 -27.44 -20.52 16.87
CA GLY A 22 -26.67 -19.40 16.40
C GLY A 22 -26.10 -19.74 15.02
N THR A 23 -26.50 -18.99 14.03
CA THR A 23 -25.76 -18.93 12.76
C THR A 23 -24.37 -18.44 13.14
N SER A 24 -23.41 -19.34 13.17
CA SER A 24 -22.01 -19.03 13.15
C SER A 24 -21.79 -18.19 11.89
N GLU A 25 -21.76 -16.87 12.03
CA GLU A 25 -21.15 -16.01 11.04
C GLU A 25 -19.70 -16.50 10.91
N SER A 26 -19.47 -17.23 9.84
CA SER A 26 -18.12 -17.54 9.39
C SER A 26 -17.44 -16.17 9.24
N GLU A 27 -16.61 -15.78 10.22
CA GLU A 27 -15.63 -14.75 10.03
C GLU A 27 -14.85 -15.16 8.79
N ALA A 28 -15.15 -14.50 7.67
CA ALA A 28 -14.33 -14.57 6.49
C ALA A 28 -12.94 -14.13 6.95
N THR A 29 -12.06 -15.08 7.17
CA THR A 29 -10.67 -14.83 7.44
C THR A 29 -10.17 -14.03 6.23
N ASP A 30 -10.01 -12.72 6.43
CA ASP A 30 -9.46 -11.77 5.46
C ASP A 30 -7.97 -12.13 5.31
N SER A 31 -7.73 -13.31 4.72
CA SER A 31 -6.39 -13.81 4.47
C SER A 31 -5.78 -12.91 3.41
N ALA A 32 -4.82 -12.09 3.83
CA ALA A 32 -4.03 -11.29 2.90
C ALA A 32 -3.54 -12.18 1.75
N PRO A 33 -3.55 -11.67 0.49
CA PRO A 33 -3.08 -12.44 -0.65
C PRO A 33 -1.64 -12.92 -0.41
N PRO A 34 -1.27 -14.09 -0.94
CA PRO A 34 0.07 -14.64 -0.74
C PRO A 34 1.13 -13.67 -1.26
N HIS A 35 2.18 -13.45 -0.48
CA HIS A 35 3.29 -12.58 -0.80
C HIS A 35 4.48 -13.38 -1.39
N GLY A 36 5.35 -12.69 -2.15
CA GLY A 36 6.47 -13.32 -2.83
C GLY A 36 7.70 -13.58 -1.96
N ALA A 37 7.78 -12.94 -0.79
CA ALA A 37 8.86 -13.05 0.20
C ALA A 37 8.34 -12.70 1.60
N PRO A 38 9.11 -12.97 2.68
CA PRO A 38 8.72 -12.55 4.02
C PRO A 38 8.49 -11.04 4.14
N ARG A 39 7.53 -10.65 4.98
CA ARG A 39 7.24 -9.25 5.26
C ARG A 39 8.42 -8.59 5.98
N PRO A 40 8.96 -7.46 5.47
CA PRO A 40 9.97 -6.70 6.20
C PRO A 40 9.35 -5.98 7.43
N ALA A 41 10.21 -5.46 8.30
CA ALA A 41 9.78 -4.51 9.33
C ALA A 41 9.27 -3.23 8.64
N ILE A 42 8.10 -2.77 9.03
CA ILE A 42 7.44 -1.58 8.45
C ILE A 42 6.85 -0.78 9.60
N VAL A 43 7.18 0.49 9.66
CA VAL A 43 6.59 1.46 10.57
C VAL A 43 5.18 1.76 10.07
N SER A 44 4.18 1.44 10.88
CA SER A 44 2.77 1.64 10.51
C SER A 44 2.37 3.11 10.54
N ARG A 45 1.23 3.43 9.95
CA ARG A 45 0.63 4.78 10.02
C ARG A 45 0.39 5.22 11.47
N ALA A 46 -0.01 4.29 12.33
CA ALA A 46 -0.17 4.57 13.77
C ALA A 46 1.16 4.91 14.44
N ASP A 47 2.25 4.22 14.09
CA ASP A 47 3.57 4.43 14.69
C ASP A 47 4.19 5.78 14.29
N TRP A 48 4.04 6.21 13.01
CA TRP A 48 4.48 7.54 12.58
C TRP A 48 3.43 8.64 12.82
N ARG A 49 2.28 8.28 13.43
CA ARG A 49 1.19 9.19 13.84
C ARG A 49 0.56 9.94 12.66
N ALA A 50 0.12 9.20 11.63
CA ALA A 50 -0.69 9.74 10.55
C ALA A 50 -1.94 10.44 11.09
N ASP A 51 -2.38 11.48 10.43
CA ASP A 51 -3.69 12.07 10.72
C ASP A 51 -4.78 11.38 9.88
N GLU A 52 -5.31 10.28 10.41
CA GLU A 52 -6.35 9.50 9.72
C GLU A 52 -7.62 10.32 9.42
N SER A 53 -7.81 11.49 10.05
CA SER A 53 -8.93 12.39 9.73
C SER A 53 -8.74 13.11 8.39
N MET A 54 -7.53 13.13 7.86
CA MET A 54 -7.24 13.69 6.54
C MET A 54 -7.57 12.73 5.39
N VAL A 55 -7.71 11.44 5.64
CA VAL A 55 -8.08 10.45 4.62
C VAL A 55 -9.50 10.72 4.15
N ARG A 56 -9.65 11.12 2.88
CA ARG A 56 -10.94 11.59 2.33
C ARG A 56 -11.85 10.45 1.90
N GLU A 57 -11.28 9.39 1.35
CA GLU A 57 -12.03 8.24 0.86
C GLU A 57 -11.52 6.93 1.47
N ARG A 58 -12.44 5.98 1.63
CA ARG A 58 -12.06 4.63 2.06
C ARG A 58 -11.09 4.01 1.07
N ALA A 59 -10.09 3.30 1.61
CA ALA A 59 -9.12 2.59 0.79
C ALA A 59 -9.81 1.64 -0.19
N ARG A 60 -9.41 1.74 -1.46
CA ARG A 60 -9.79 0.78 -2.50
C ARG A 60 -8.70 -0.26 -2.63
N TYR A 61 -9.08 -1.45 -3.05
CA TYR A 61 -8.16 -2.57 -3.19
C TYR A 61 -8.13 -3.04 -4.64
N THR A 62 -7.01 -3.64 -5.00
CA THR A 62 -6.78 -4.20 -6.34
C THR A 62 -6.34 -5.66 -6.23
N GLY A 63 -5.94 -6.28 -7.32
CA GLY A 63 -5.32 -7.61 -7.27
C GLY A 63 -3.88 -7.56 -6.76
N PRO A 64 -3.26 -8.73 -6.51
CA PRO A 64 -1.86 -8.81 -6.14
C PRO A 64 -0.96 -8.07 -7.13
N ALA A 65 0.08 -7.41 -6.61
CA ALA A 65 0.95 -6.57 -7.43
C ALA A 65 1.72 -7.38 -8.47
N SER A 66 1.63 -6.98 -9.71
CA SER A 66 2.42 -7.49 -10.84
C SER A 66 3.55 -6.56 -11.23
N ALA A 67 3.55 -5.33 -10.73
CA ALA A 67 4.59 -4.33 -10.93
C ALA A 67 4.84 -3.51 -9.66
N VAL A 68 6.05 -2.97 -9.55
CA VAL A 68 6.44 -1.95 -8.60
C VAL A 68 6.94 -0.74 -9.36
N PHE A 69 6.41 0.44 -9.04
CA PHE A 69 6.94 1.71 -9.54
C PHE A 69 7.70 2.42 -8.43
N VAL A 70 8.97 2.70 -8.71
CA VAL A 70 9.85 3.42 -7.80
C VAL A 70 9.72 4.91 -8.07
N HIS A 71 9.55 5.67 -6.99
CA HIS A 71 9.41 7.11 -6.97
C HIS A 71 10.46 7.77 -6.09
N HIS A 72 10.54 9.07 -6.16
CA HIS A 72 11.10 9.92 -5.11
C HIS A 72 10.06 10.96 -4.67
N THR A 73 10.24 11.54 -3.47
CA THR A 73 9.28 12.52 -2.95
C THR A 73 9.57 13.96 -3.36
N GLY A 74 10.77 14.23 -3.88
CA GLY A 74 11.19 15.59 -4.25
C GLY A 74 11.69 16.44 -3.07
N HIS A 75 11.71 15.92 -1.85
CA HIS A 75 12.19 16.62 -0.65
C HIS A 75 13.73 16.70 -0.59
N PRO A 76 14.29 17.59 0.23
CA PRO A 76 15.73 17.64 0.49
C PRO A 76 16.25 16.33 1.12
N ASN A 77 17.52 15.97 0.84
CA ASN A 77 18.16 14.75 1.35
C ASN A 77 18.85 14.92 2.71
N GLY A 78 19.04 16.18 3.17
CA GLY A 78 19.76 16.50 4.41
C GLY A 78 18.85 16.48 5.65
N TYR A 79 18.21 15.35 5.94
CA TYR A 79 17.35 15.16 7.11
C TYR A 79 17.93 14.08 8.04
N ASP A 80 17.58 14.14 9.32
CA ASP A 80 17.82 13.04 10.25
C ASP A 80 16.69 12.01 10.14
N CYS A 81 17.02 10.71 10.25
CA CYS A 81 16.04 9.67 10.12
C CYS A 81 14.98 9.67 11.24
N ASP A 82 15.30 10.25 12.38
CA ASP A 82 14.35 10.42 13.49
C ASP A 82 13.27 11.48 13.16
N ASP A 83 13.53 12.38 12.21
CA ASP A 83 12.56 13.40 11.76
C ASP A 83 11.54 12.86 10.74
N VAL A 84 11.78 11.68 10.16
CA VAL A 84 10.95 11.13 9.09
C VAL A 84 9.46 11.02 9.46
N PRO A 85 9.05 10.64 10.68
CA PRO A 85 7.64 10.68 11.07
C PRO A 85 6.98 12.05 10.90
N ALA A 86 7.72 13.14 11.18
CA ALA A 86 7.22 14.50 10.96
C ALA A 86 7.17 14.85 9.46
N MET A 87 8.16 14.42 8.68
CA MET A 87 8.18 14.61 7.22
C MET A 87 7.04 13.87 6.53
N LEU A 88 6.69 12.67 6.99
CA LEU A 88 5.55 11.92 6.45
C LEU A 88 4.21 12.61 6.72
N ARG A 89 4.03 13.21 7.91
CA ARG A 89 2.84 14.03 8.18
C ARG A 89 2.79 15.28 7.31
N ALA A 90 3.93 15.90 7.04
CA ALA A 90 4.01 17.03 6.11
C ALA A 90 3.67 16.60 4.68
N LEU A 91 4.19 15.45 4.22
CA LEU A 91 3.86 14.85 2.93
C LEU A 91 2.35 14.51 2.82
N GLU A 92 1.74 14.02 3.90
CA GLU A 92 0.30 13.76 3.96
C GLU A 92 -0.50 15.06 3.77
N VAL A 93 -0.11 16.13 4.46
CA VAL A 93 -0.72 17.46 4.28
C VAL A 93 -0.54 17.98 2.85
N GLU A 94 0.66 17.85 2.28
CA GLU A 94 0.96 18.27 0.91
C GLU A 94 0.05 17.55 -0.09
N HIS A 95 -0.03 16.22 -0.02
CA HIS A 95 -0.86 15.44 -0.94
C HIS A 95 -2.36 15.72 -0.76
N VAL A 96 -2.84 15.83 0.49
CA VAL A 96 -4.27 15.99 0.76
C VAL A 96 -4.72 17.44 0.62
N LYS A 97 -3.96 18.42 1.15
CA LYS A 97 -4.35 19.83 1.15
C LYS A 97 -3.80 20.58 -0.07
N GLY A 98 -2.57 20.26 -0.49
CA GLY A 98 -1.92 20.89 -1.64
C GLY A 98 -2.41 20.33 -2.96
N GLU A 99 -2.31 19.00 -3.15
CA GLU A 99 -2.66 18.34 -4.42
C GLU A 99 -4.15 17.96 -4.51
N GLY A 100 -4.88 18.00 -3.41
CA GLY A 100 -6.29 17.63 -3.37
C GLY A 100 -6.56 16.12 -3.43
N TRP A 101 -5.55 15.28 -3.17
CA TRP A 101 -5.70 13.84 -3.19
C TRP A 101 -6.42 13.32 -1.93
N ASP A 102 -6.86 12.05 -1.99
CA ASP A 102 -7.60 11.44 -0.87
C ASP A 102 -6.70 11.07 0.30
N ASP A 103 -5.40 10.90 0.06
CA ASP A 103 -4.38 10.45 1.02
C ASP A 103 -3.00 10.51 0.37
N ILE A 104 -1.93 10.10 1.07
CA ILE A 104 -0.61 9.87 0.47
C ILE A 104 -0.75 9.00 -0.78
N GLY A 105 -0.12 9.42 -1.89
CA GLY A 105 -0.20 8.72 -3.17
C GLY A 105 0.53 7.37 -3.17
N TYR A 106 1.65 7.28 -2.45
CA TYR A 106 2.54 6.12 -2.41
C TYR A 106 2.04 5.06 -1.44
N ASN A 107 2.16 3.77 -1.79
CA ASN A 107 1.84 2.68 -0.87
C ASN A 107 2.85 2.59 0.27
N PHE A 108 4.14 2.80 -0.04
CA PHE A 108 5.23 2.79 0.93
C PHE A 108 6.19 3.94 0.67
N VAL A 109 6.83 4.40 1.75
CA VAL A 109 7.95 5.35 1.69
C VAL A 109 9.16 4.68 2.34
N VAL A 110 10.34 4.89 1.78
CA VAL A 110 11.61 4.40 2.34
C VAL A 110 12.54 5.58 2.52
N ASP A 111 13.12 5.70 3.70
CA ASP A 111 14.08 6.76 4.01
C ASP A 111 15.53 6.39 3.65
N ARG A 112 16.43 7.37 3.79
CA ARG A 112 17.88 7.18 3.52
C ARG A 112 18.55 6.14 4.41
N CYS A 113 17.97 5.86 5.60
CA CYS A 113 18.45 4.85 6.54
C CYS A 113 17.90 3.44 6.25
N GLY A 114 16.99 3.31 5.27
CA GLY A 114 16.39 2.05 4.86
C GLY A 114 15.16 1.66 5.67
N THR A 115 14.65 2.56 6.53
CA THR A 115 13.39 2.33 7.24
C THR A 115 12.23 2.43 6.27
N ILE A 116 11.33 1.47 6.37
CA ILE A 116 10.15 1.36 5.50
C ILE A 116 8.94 1.83 6.28
N TYR A 117 8.16 2.72 5.69
CA TYR A 117 6.95 3.27 6.27
C TYR A 117 5.73 2.92 5.43
N GLU A 118 4.62 2.59 6.09
CA GLU A 118 3.32 2.56 5.45
C GLU A 118 2.95 3.99 5.02
N GLY A 119 2.64 4.16 3.74
CA GLY A 119 2.20 5.45 3.18
C GLY A 119 0.67 5.52 3.18
N ARG A 120 0.04 5.16 2.04
CA ARG A 120 -1.40 5.22 1.86
C ARG A 120 -2.14 4.27 2.79
N ALA A 121 -3.21 4.76 3.41
CA ALA A 121 -4.09 4.01 4.30
C ALA A 121 -4.73 2.79 3.62
N GLY A 122 -5.08 1.79 4.40
CA GLY A 122 -5.80 0.61 3.92
C GLY A 122 -5.22 -0.72 4.38
N GLY A 123 -4.11 -0.68 5.10
CA GLY A 123 -3.48 -1.86 5.70
C GLY A 123 -2.27 -2.37 4.94
N ILE A 124 -1.18 -2.51 5.67
CA ILE A 124 0.15 -2.85 5.17
C ILE A 124 0.16 -4.12 4.30
N GLY A 125 -0.56 -5.17 4.75
CA GLY A 125 -0.60 -6.47 4.06
C GLY A 125 -1.49 -6.49 2.81
N ARG A 126 -2.44 -5.56 2.72
CA ARG A 126 -3.47 -5.57 1.68
C ARG A 126 -2.97 -4.97 0.35
N PRO A 127 -3.56 -5.33 -0.79
CA PRO A 127 -3.23 -4.74 -2.09
C PRO A 127 -3.96 -3.41 -2.28
N VAL A 128 -3.56 -2.39 -1.52
CA VAL A 128 -4.17 -1.06 -1.57
C VAL A 128 -3.93 -0.43 -2.94
N TYR A 129 -5.01 0.10 -3.54
CA TYR A 129 -4.94 0.88 -4.78
C TYR A 129 -4.29 2.23 -4.51
N GLY A 130 -3.11 2.45 -5.06
CA GLY A 130 -2.33 3.68 -4.88
C GLY A 130 -2.85 4.87 -5.72
N ALA A 131 -2.22 6.01 -5.54
CA ALA A 131 -2.37 7.21 -6.39
C ALA A 131 -0.99 7.74 -6.80
N HIS A 132 -0.07 6.83 -7.14
CA HIS A 132 1.33 7.13 -7.36
C HIS A 132 1.71 7.24 -8.85
N THR A 133 0.92 6.66 -9.75
CA THR A 133 1.15 6.78 -11.19
C THR A 133 -0.17 6.78 -11.95
N LYS A 134 -0.40 7.81 -12.73
CA LYS A 134 -1.61 7.92 -13.55
C LYS A 134 -1.65 6.78 -14.58
N GLY A 135 -2.79 6.12 -14.68
CA GLY A 135 -3.00 5.02 -15.62
C GLY A 135 -2.59 3.63 -15.13
N PHE A 136 -1.65 3.49 -14.20
CA PHE A 136 -1.07 2.19 -13.84
C PHE A 136 -1.07 1.88 -12.33
N ASN A 137 -1.96 2.50 -11.56
CA ASN A 137 -2.11 2.20 -10.13
C ASN A 137 -2.74 0.81 -9.86
N ARG A 138 -3.39 0.21 -10.85
CA ARG A 138 -4.03 -1.09 -10.69
C ARG A 138 -3.01 -2.21 -10.74
N ASN A 139 -3.07 -3.13 -9.77
CA ASN A 139 -2.15 -4.27 -9.65
C ASN A 139 -0.66 -3.85 -9.61
N SER A 140 -0.40 -2.66 -9.08
CA SER A 140 0.95 -2.15 -8.85
C SER A 140 1.10 -1.63 -7.43
N VAL A 141 2.35 -1.42 -7.04
CA VAL A 141 2.75 -0.81 -5.77
C VAL A 141 3.68 0.35 -6.05
N GLY A 142 3.38 1.51 -5.49
CA GLY A 142 4.27 2.66 -5.50
C GLY A 142 5.15 2.68 -4.24
N VAL A 143 6.46 2.71 -4.44
CA VAL A 143 7.46 2.84 -3.38
C VAL A 143 8.24 4.12 -3.61
N ALA A 144 8.13 5.08 -2.71
CA ALA A 144 8.83 6.35 -2.82
C ALA A 144 10.09 6.39 -1.93
N ALA A 145 11.21 6.75 -2.53
CA ALA A 145 12.40 7.17 -1.81
C ALA A 145 12.18 8.56 -1.23
N LEU A 146 12.30 8.73 0.08
CA LEU A 146 12.22 10.05 0.71
C LEU A 146 13.47 10.86 0.34
N GLY A 147 13.28 11.94 -0.41
CA GLY A 147 14.37 12.77 -0.89
C GLY A 147 14.27 13.07 -2.40
N THR A 148 15.38 13.57 -2.97
CA THR A 148 15.56 13.89 -4.40
C THR A 148 16.84 13.24 -4.91
N TYR A 149 16.72 12.41 -5.96
CA TYR A 149 17.84 11.59 -6.46
C TYR A 149 18.12 11.88 -7.93
N GLY A 150 18.43 13.16 -8.20
CA GLY A 150 18.86 13.63 -9.52
C GLY A 150 20.24 13.13 -9.91
N GLU A 151 20.73 13.57 -11.08
CA GLU A 151 22.06 13.22 -11.58
C GLU A 151 23.16 13.60 -10.59
N GLY A 152 24.12 12.69 -10.36
CA GLY A 152 25.25 12.92 -9.45
C GLY A 152 24.93 12.82 -7.95
N VAL A 153 23.68 12.62 -7.57
CA VAL A 153 23.29 12.43 -6.17
C VAL A 153 23.58 11.01 -5.73
N GLU A 154 24.29 10.85 -4.61
CA GLU A 154 24.52 9.54 -4.02
C GLU A 154 23.21 8.95 -3.50
N VAL A 155 22.93 7.70 -3.88
CA VAL A 155 21.78 6.92 -3.40
C VAL A 155 22.25 5.98 -2.29
N PRO A 156 21.77 6.14 -1.04
CA PRO A 156 22.19 5.29 0.06
C PRO A 156 21.84 3.82 -0.19
N ARG A 157 22.78 2.93 0.09
CA ARG A 157 22.57 1.48 -0.06
C ARG A 157 21.39 0.98 0.77
N ALA A 158 21.23 1.49 1.98
CA ALA A 158 20.13 1.12 2.87
C ALA A 158 18.76 1.44 2.24
N LEU A 159 18.63 2.58 1.53
CA LEU A 159 17.44 2.95 0.78
C LEU A 159 17.15 1.92 -0.33
N ILE A 160 18.16 1.54 -1.11
CA ILE A 160 18.03 0.52 -2.18
C ILE A 160 17.54 -0.80 -1.61
N GLU A 161 18.14 -1.25 -0.51
CA GLU A 161 17.76 -2.48 0.21
C GLU A 161 16.32 -2.39 0.75
N GLY A 162 15.90 -1.24 1.29
CA GLY A 162 14.53 -1.01 1.75
C GLY A 162 13.51 -1.12 0.62
N ILE A 163 13.76 -0.47 -0.52
CA ILE A 163 12.92 -0.55 -1.72
C ILE A 163 12.83 -2.01 -2.20
N ALA A 164 13.96 -2.71 -2.27
CA ALA A 164 14.02 -4.10 -2.71
C ALA A 164 13.23 -5.04 -1.80
N LYS A 165 13.27 -4.84 -0.48
CA LYS A 165 12.51 -5.62 0.50
C LYS A 165 11.01 -5.46 0.31
N VAL A 166 10.52 -4.22 0.10
CA VAL A 166 9.10 -3.98 -0.19
C VAL A 166 8.70 -4.64 -1.50
N ALA A 167 9.47 -4.46 -2.57
CA ALA A 167 9.20 -5.06 -3.87
C ALA A 167 9.19 -6.59 -3.81
N ALA A 168 10.18 -7.20 -3.14
CA ALA A 168 10.25 -8.64 -2.97
C ALA A 168 9.02 -9.22 -2.27
N TRP A 169 8.57 -8.54 -1.24
CA TRP A 169 7.41 -8.95 -0.46
C TRP A 169 6.10 -8.73 -1.22
N LYS A 170 5.87 -7.55 -1.82
CA LYS A 170 4.57 -7.17 -2.41
C LYS A 170 4.29 -7.77 -3.77
N LEU A 171 5.31 -8.09 -4.57
CA LEU A 171 5.11 -8.77 -5.85
C LEU A 171 4.48 -10.15 -5.65
N ARG A 172 3.44 -10.45 -6.43
CA ARG A 172 2.78 -11.76 -6.38
C ARG A 172 3.78 -12.91 -6.55
N PRO A 173 3.53 -14.08 -5.95
CA PRO A 173 4.35 -15.28 -6.16
C PRO A 173 4.53 -15.60 -7.65
N GLY A 174 5.68 -16.14 -8.02
CA GLY A 174 5.99 -16.52 -9.41
C GLY A 174 6.35 -15.37 -10.34
N THR A 175 6.28 -14.09 -9.90
CA THR A 175 6.75 -12.97 -10.72
C THR A 175 8.28 -12.92 -10.73
N ASP A 176 8.90 -12.91 -11.92
CA ASP A 176 10.33 -12.63 -12.08
C ASP A 176 10.59 -11.13 -11.99
N PRO A 177 11.32 -10.63 -10.98
CA PRO A 177 11.60 -9.20 -10.84
C PRO A 177 12.45 -8.61 -11.96
N ARG A 178 13.23 -9.44 -12.67
CA ARG A 178 14.06 -9.03 -13.81
C ARG A 178 13.29 -9.00 -15.13
N GLY A 179 12.10 -9.61 -15.13
CA GLY A 179 11.25 -9.70 -16.31
C GLY A 179 10.48 -8.43 -16.59
N THR A 180 9.54 -8.57 -17.50
CA THR A 180 8.62 -7.50 -17.90
C THR A 180 7.17 -7.91 -17.63
N VAL A 181 6.31 -6.90 -17.59
CA VAL A 181 4.86 -7.06 -17.41
C VAL A 181 4.13 -6.15 -18.37
N ARG A 182 3.03 -6.64 -18.93
CA ARG A 182 2.13 -5.85 -19.77
C ARG A 182 0.98 -5.33 -18.90
N LEU A 183 0.81 -4.02 -18.85
CA LEU A 183 -0.26 -3.33 -18.16
C LEU A 183 -1.08 -2.50 -19.15
N VAL A 184 -2.34 -2.21 -18.80
CA VAL A 184 -3.23 -1.37 -19.60
C VAL A 184 -3.47 -0.07 -18.87
N SER A 185 -3.27 1.05 -19.55
CA SER A 185 -3.53 2.37 -18.99
C SER A 185 -5.03 2.56 -18.68
N THR A 186 -5.31 3.12 -17.51
CA THR A 186 -6.66 3.45 -17.07
C THR A 186 -6.94 4.95 -17.08
N ASN A 187 -5.99 5.78 -17.57
CA ASN A 187 -6.05 7.24 -17.51
C ASN A 187 -5.29 7.86 -18.69
N ASP A 188 -5.90 8.85 -19.35
CA ASP A 188 -5.31 9.55 -20.51
C ASP A 188 -4.22 10.57 -20.13
N GLU A 189 -4.05 10.86 -18.84
CA GLU A 189 -2.97 11.73 -18.35
C GLU A 189 -1.66 10.97 -18.09
N SER A 190 -1.61 9.67 -18.40
CA SER A 190 -0.38 8.90 -18.38
C SER A 190 0.43 9.14 -19.66
N ARG A 191 1.60 8.51 -19.78
CA ARG A 191 2.37 8.50 -21.03
C ARG A 191 1.67 7.74 -22.17
N TYR A 192 0.63 6.97 -21.85
CA TYR A 192 -0.11 6.06 -22.71
C TYR A 192 -1.60 6.37 -22.59
N ASP A 193 -2.32 6.36 -23.71
CA ASP A 193 -3.75 6.62 -23.73
C ASP A 193 -4.52 5.56 -22.93
N LYS A 194 -5.66 5.95 -22.40
CA LYS A 194 -6.56 5.03 -21.69
C LYS A 194 -6.96 3.86 -22.61
N GLY A 195 -6.76 2.65 -22.14
CA GLY A 195 -6.98 1.42 -22.91
C GLY A 195 -5.75 0.94 -23.66
N GLU A 196 -4.72 1.76 -23.81
CA GLU A 196 -3.45 1.35 -24.40
C GLU A 196 -2.69 0.41 -23.48
N ALA A 197 -2.07 -0.61 -24.09
CA ALA A 197 -1.24 -1.56 -23.35
C ALA A 197 0.22 -1.23 -23.50
N ALA A 198 0.90 -1.05 -22.37
CA ALA A 198 2.33 -0.78 -22.29
C ALA A 198 3.09 -1.94 -21.63
N THR A 199 4.33 -2.14 -22.03
CA THR A 199 5.23 -3.12 -21.43
C THR A 199 6.25 -2.41 -20.56
N PHE A 200 6.30 -2.79 -19.28
CA PHE A 200 7.22 -2.26 -18.28
C PHE A 200 8.14 -3.36 -17.76
N HIS A 201 9.29 -2.99 -17.23
CA HIS A 201 9.96 -3.88 -16.30
C HIS A 201 9.07 -4.09 -15.06
N VAL A 202 9.15 -5.27 -14.44
CA VAL A 202 8.39 -5.58 -13.21
C VAL A 202 8.72 -4.58 -12.09
N VAL A 203 9.96 -4.10 -12.00
CA VAL A 203 10.36 -2.97 -11.18
C VAL A 203 10.79 -1.84 -12.10
N SER A 204 9.98 -0.81 -12.19
CA SER A 204 10.12 0.34 -13.09
C SER A 204 10.24 1.65 -12.30
N GLY A 205 10.68 2.71 -12.95
CA GLY A 205 10.60 4.07 -12.43
C GLY A 205 9.30 4.76 -12.83
N HIS A 206 8.88 5.78 -12.09
CA HIS A 206 7.69 6.57 -12.42
C HIS A 206 7.74 7.14 -13.84
N ARG A 207 8.91 7.57 -14.29
CA ARG A 207 9.11 8.14 -15.65
C ARG A 207 8.77 7.17 -16.79
N ASP A 208 8.74 5.87 -16.53
CA ASP A 208 8.38 4.89 -17.56
C ASP A 208 6.89 4.98 -17.92
N SER A 209 6.05 5.34 -16.94
CA SER A 209 4.58 5.42 -17.07
C SER A 209 4.03 6.84 -17.19
N HIS A 210 4.81 7.86 -16.80
CA HIS A 210 4.39 9.26 -16.78
C HIS A 210 5.51 10.19 -17.25
N GLN A 211 5.17 11.38 -17.76
CA GLN A 211 6.16 12.41 -18.13
C GLN A 211 6.65 13.12 -16.87
N THR A 212 7.77 12.68 -16.33
CA THR A 212 8.36 13.18 -15.08
C THR A 212 9.82 12.79 -15.00
N ASP A 213 10.62 13.50 -14.22
CA ASP A 213 12.00 13.11 -13.89
C ASP A 213 12.07 12.10 -12.73
N CYS A 214 10.96 11.87 -12.03
CA CYS A 214 10.85 10.90 -10.95
C CYS A 214 11.17 9.46 -11.45
N PRO A 215 11.99 8.69 -10.74
CA PRO A 215 12.52 8.86 -9.39
C PRO A 215 13.85 9.64 -9.28
N GLY A 216 14.23 10.38 -10.29
CA GLY A 216 15.53 11.02 -10.44
C GLY A 216 16.57 10.10 -11.10
N GLN A 217 17.52 10.68 -11.82
CA GLN A 217 18.42 9.92 -12.68
C GLN A 217 19.27 8.91 -11.89
N ALA A 218 19.85 9.33 -10.75
CA ALA A 218 20.69 8.45 -9.95
C ALA A 218 19.95 7.20 -9.44
N LEU A 219 18.71 7.37 -8.96
CA LEU A 219 17.93 6.23 -8.49
C LEU A 219 17.40 5.37 -9.65
N TYR A 220 17.08 6.02 -10.78
CA TYR A 220 16.64 5.31 -11.99
C TYR A 220 17.73 4.38 -12.53
N ASP A 221 18.99 4.84 -12.55
CA ASP A 221 20.14 4.05 -13.02
C ASP A 221 20.41 2.83 -12.13
N LEU A 222 19.92 2.84 -10.90
CA LEU A 222 20.04 1.72 -9.95
C LEU A 222 18.87 0.72 -10.00
N LEU A 223 17.85 0.95 -10.84
CA LEU A 223 16.75 -0.02 -10.98
C LEU A 223 17.21 -1.43 -11.37
N PRO A 224 18.21 -1.65 -12.24
CA PRO A 224 18.76 -2.99 -12.50
C PRO A 224 19.29 -3.65 -11.22
N VAL A 225 20.02 -2.91 -10.38
CA VAL A 225 20.55 -3.39 -9.10
C VAL A 225 19.41 -3.75 -8.15
N ILE A 226 18.36 -2.91 -8.09
CA ILE A 226 17.17 -3.18 -7.28
C ILE A 226 16.49 -4.47 -7.75
N ARG A 227 16.32 -4.68 -9.08
CA ARG A 227 15.74 -5.93 -9.63
C ARG A 227 16.52 -7.16 -9.21
N ASP A 228 17.86 -7.08 -9.25
CA ASP A 228 18.74 -8.18 -8.82
C ASP A 228 18.61 -8.48 -7.34
N GLU A 229 18.53 -7.45 -6.50
CA GLU A 229 18.34 -7.61 -5.07
C GLU A 229 16.95 -8.20 -4.74
N VAL A 230 15.88 -7.73 -5.42
CA VAL A 230 14.54 -8.31 -5.31
C VAL A 230 14.55 -9.79 -5.67
N ALA A 231 15.21 -10.16 -6.78
CA ALA A 231 15.33 -11.54 -7.20
C ALA A 231 16.10 -12.39 -6.18
N ARG A 232 17.13 -11.84 -5.56
CA ARG A 232 17.89 -12.51 -4.49
C ARG A 232 17.02 -12.77 -3.25
N LEU A 233 16.23 -11.78 -2.83
CA LEU A 233 15.34 -11.87 -1.65
C LEU A 233 14.17 -12.84 -1.85
N ARG A 234 13.82 -13.17 -3.09
CA ARG A 234 12.71 -14.07 -3.45
C ARG A 234 13.17 -15.52 -3.74
N ARG A 235 14.45 -15.81 -3.61
CA ARG A 235 14.93 -17.19 -3.70
C ARG A 235 14.44 -17.97 -2.48
N PRO A 236 13.95 -19.22 -2.69
CA PRO A 236 13.54 -20.09 -1.61
C PRO A 236 14.71 -20.44 -0.68
#